data_780d4e887ca19bfdc74b8129bad26efc
#
_entry.id   780d4e887ca19bfdc74b8129bad26efc
#
_cell.length_a   1.000
_cell.length_b   1.000
_cell.length_c   1.000
_cell.angle_alpha   90.00
_cell.angle_beta   90.00
_cell.angle_gamma   90.00
#
_symmetry.space_group_name_H-M   'P 1'
#
loop_
_entity.id
_entity.type
_entity.pdbx_description
1 polymer ?
#
loop_
_entity_poly.entity_id
_entity_poly.type
_entity_poly.pdbx_seq_one_letter_code
_entity_poly.pdbx_strand_id
1 'polypeptide(L)'
;MIEIVFNESAGGCLKAAQHFGKGEYRPHSAFALLRSDGRKASKKELEQARHEFEEKEKAAWERAVPLGGTAADVFSFELGLSIGDISEKQPGVQRRRALELLYPLSCIPGEEDCLSGMLQHASENLNAVLRRVQSGEPLRIWYSHSPEELCGLYWLMEQFARSEACPDSLSRVKLPDW
;
A
#
# COMPACT_ATOMS: atom_id res chain seq x y z
N MET A 1 2.33 5.03 -15.50
CA MET A 1 3.30 5.46 -14.46
C MET A 1 3.25 4.47 -13.32
N ILE A 2 4.39 3.99 -12.90
CA ILE A 2 4.53 3.01 -11.83
C ILE A 2 4.41 3.73 -10.47
N GLU A 3 3.62 3.20 -9.55
CA GLU A 3 3.43 3.72 -8.19
C GLU A 3 3.95 2.69 -7.18
N ILE A 4 4.87 3.08 -6.31
CA ILE A 4 5.48 2.19 -5.33
C ILE A 4 5.13 2.64 -3.92
N VAL A 5 4.76 1.67 -3.09
CA VAL A 5 4.55 1.79 -1.64
C VAL A 5 5.18 0.62 -0.91
N PHE A 6 5.42 0.75 0.40
CA PHE A 6 6.13 -0.27 1.18
C PHE A 6 5.25 -1.00 2.21
N ASN A 7 3.93 -0.86 2.09
CA ASN A 7 2.96 -1.69 2.83
C ASN A 7 1.65 -1.83 2.04
N GLU A 8 0.91 -2.90 2.30
CA GLU A 8 -0.34 -3.22 1.58
C GLU A 8 -1.45 -2.21 1.87
N SER A 9 -1.51 -1.67 3.09
CA SER A 9 -2.53 -0.67 3.46
C SER A 9 -2.36 0.61 2.63
N ALA A 10 -1.13 1.11 2.49
CA ALA A 10 -0.84 2.25 1.62
C ALA A 10 -1.15 1.94 0.15
N GLY A 11 -0.85 0.73 -0.30
CA GLY A 11 -1.21 0.25 -1.64
C GLY A 11 -2.71 0.28 -1.88
N GLY A 12 -3.50 -0.21 -0.93
CA GLY A 12 -4.96 -0.16 -0.96
C GLY A 12 -5.50 1.27 -1.00
N CYS A 13 -4.98 2.16 -0.14
CA CYS A 13 -5.34 3.57 -0.13
C CYS A 13 -5.01 4.27 -1.45
N LEU A 14 -3.85 3.98 -2.05
CA LEU A 14 -3.45 4.57 -3.31
C LEU A 14 -4.33 4.10 -4.48
N LYS A 15 -4.66 2.80 -4.52
CA LYS A 15 -5.61 2.24 -5.50
C LYS A 15 -6.99 2.89 -5.35
N ALA A 16 -7.46 3.09 -4.12
CA ALA A 16 -8.72 3.80 -3.86
C ALA A 16 -8.66 5.27 -4.32
N ALA A 17 -7.56 5.98 -4.02
CA ALA A 17 -7.36 7.37 -4.42
C ALA A 17 -7.33 7.58 -5.94
N GLN A 18 -6.89 6.59 -6.72
CA GLN A 18 -6.94 6.64 -8.17
C GLN A 18 -8.36 6.68 -8.74
N HIS A 19 -9.34 6.21 -7.98
CA HIS A 19 -10.74 6.19 -8.38
C HIS A 19 -11.59 7.25 -7.64
N PHE A 20 -11.11 7.77 -6.52
CA PHE A 20 -11.82 8.74 -5.71
C PHE A 20 -12.08 10.04 -6.50
N GLY A 21 -13.34 10.50 -6.53
CA GLY A 21 -13.76 11.65 -7.32
C GLY A 21 -14.02 11.37 -8.80
N LYS A 22 -13.93 10.11 -9.27
CA LYS A 22 -14.24 9.72 -10.64
C LYS A 22 -15.68 9.21 -10.76
N GLY A 23 -16.43 9.77 -11.70
CA GLY A 23 -17.80 9.35 -11.99
C GLY A 23 -18.81 9.85 -10.93
N GLU A 24 -19.95 9.17 -10.84
CA GLU A 24 -21.01 9.51 -9.90
C GLU A 24 -20.71 8.99 -8.50
N TYR A 25 -20.93 9.81 -7.47
CA TYR A 25 -20.81 9.38 -6.09
C TYR A 25 -21.83 8.29 -5.76
N ARG A 26 -21.40 7.23 -5.13
CA ARG A 26 -22.23 6.14 -4.64
C ARG A 26 -22.01 5.96 -3.14
N PRO A 27 -23.05 6.09 -2.30
CA PRO A 27 -22.90 5.91 -0.87
C PRO A 27 -22.52 4.46 -0.53
N HIS A 28 -21.84 4.28 0.59
CA HIS A 28 -21.48 2.95 1.08
C HIS A 28 -22.70 2.12 1.45
N SER A 29 -22.68 0.84 1.13
CA SER A 29 -23.74 -0.12 1.47
C SER A 29 -23.80 -0.45 2.97
N ALA A 30 -22.70 -0.28 3.69
CA ALA A 30 -22.58 -0.56 5.11
C ALA A 30 -22.00 0.65 5.87
N PHE A 31 -22.55 0.90 7.06
CA PHE A 31 -22.08 1.95 7.97
C PHE A 31 -22.08 1.40 9.40
N ALA A 32 -21.00 1.66 10.14
CA ALA A 32 -20.89 1.31 11.55
C ALA A 32 -20.54 2.54 12.37
N LEU A 33 -21.26 2.77 13.47
CA LEU A 33 -20.97 3.82 14.44
C LEU A 33 -20.31 3.21 15.68
N LEU A 34 -19.03 3.55 15.89
CA LEU A 34 -18.29 3.16 17.08
C LEU A 34 -18.45 4.24 18.15
N ARG A 35 -18.83 3.83 19.36
CA ARG A 35 -18.98 4.72 20.52
C ARG A 35 -17.95 4.37 21.58
N SER A 36 -17.31 5.38 22.12
CA SER A 36 -16.32 5.23 23.21
C SER A 36 -16.95 4.86 24.56
N ASP A 37 -18.26 5.12 24.75
CA ASP A 37 -19.01 4.84 25.99
C ASP A 37 -19.55 3.41 26.07
N GLY A 38 -19.31 2.57 25.06
CA GLY A 38 -19.74 1.17 25.00
C GLY A 38 -21.26 0.96 24.85
N ARG A 39 -22.06 2.01 24.74
CA ARG A 39 -23.51 1.91 24.58
C ARG A 39 -23.87 1.67 23.12
N LYS A 40 -24.96 0.93 22.89
CA LYS A 40 -25.53 0.79 21.55
C LYS A 40 -26.16 2.12 21.11
N ALA A 41 -25.86 2.53 19.88
CA ALA A 41 -26.52 3.67 19.28
C ALA A 41 -27.99 3.35 19.02
N SER A 42 -28.88 4.33 19.24
CA SER A 42 -30.27 4.24 18.80
C SER A 42 -30.37 4.30 17.29
N LYS A 43 -31.46 3.80 16.72
CA LYS A 43 -31.71 3.84 15.27
C LYS A 43 -31.60 5.27 14.72
N LYS A 44 -32.14 6.25 15.43
CA LYS A 44 -32.12 7.67 15.04
C LYS A 44 -30.70 8.24 15.03
N GLU A 45 -29.88 7.93 16.04
CA GLU A 45 -28.45 8.35 16.09
C GLU A 45 -27.66 7.73 14.96
N LEU A 46 -27.93 6.47 14.65
CA LEU A 46 -27.24 5.77 13.55
C LEU A 46 -27.60 6.38 12.18
N GLU A 47 -28.88 6.68 11.94
CA GLU A 47 -29.35 7.30 10.71
C GLU A 47 -28.79 8.72 10.55
N GLN A 48 -28.77 9.51 11.62
CA GLN A 48 -28.19 10.85 11.61
C GLN A 48 -26.68 10.81 11.33
N ALA A 49 -25.94 9.98 12.05
CA ALA A 49 -24.50 9.84 11.85
C ALA A 49 -24.15 9.36 10.43
N ARG A 50 -24.97 8.43 9.89
CA ARG A 50 -24.81 7.97 8.51
C ARG A 50 -25.03 9.11 7.51
N HIS A 51 -26.08 9.88 7.67
CA HIS A 51 -26.38 11.01 6.77
C HIS A 51 -25.26 12.07 6.81
N GLU A 52 -24.80 12.46 8.00
CA GLU A 52 -23.70 13.40 8.16
C GLU A 52 -22.38 12.89 7.53
N PHE A 53 -22.12 11.59 7.64
CA PHE A 53 -20.97 10.95 7.01
C PHE A 53 -21.08 10.97 5.48
N GLU A 54 -22.22 10.56 4.94
CA GLU A 54 -22.48 10.52 3.48
C GLU A 54 -22.39 11.93 2.86
N GLU A 55 -22.91 12.96 3.54
CA GLU A 55 -22.78 14.35 3.06
C GLU A 55 -21.32 14.83 3.03
N LYS A 56 -20.56 14.54 4.09
CA LYS A 56 -19.13 14.87 4.14
C LYS A 56 -18.33 14.15 3.06
N GLU A 57 -18.61 12.88 2.89
CA GLU A 57 -17.93 12.06 1.90
C GLU A 57 -18.27 12.48 0.47
N LYS A 58 -19.54 12.77 0.19
CA LYS A 58 -19.98 13.31 -1.09
C LYS A 58 -19.31 14.65 -1.40
N ALA A 59 -19.23 15.55 -0.43
CA ALA A 59 -18.56 16.84 -0.60
C ALA A 59 -17.03 16.66 -0.81
N ALA A 60 -16.42 15.66 -0.19
CA ALA A 60 -15.02 15.31 -0.43
C ALA A 60 -14.83 14.72 -1.84
N TRP A 61 -15.73 13.83 -2.27
CA TRP A 61 -15.74 13.24 -3.62
C TRP A 61 -15.83 14.31 -4.71
N GLU A 62 -16.75 15.25 -4.56
CA GLU A 62 -16.97 16.33 -5.54
C GLU A 62 -15.78 17.31 -5.66
N ARG A 63 -15.01 17.46 -4.58
CA ARG A 63 -13.80 18.31 -4.55
C ARG A 63 -12.52 17.55 -4.88
N ALA A 64 -12.58 16.26 -4.99
CA ALA A 64 -11.38 15.45 -5.21
C ALA A 64 -10.77 15.71 -6.58
N VAL A 65 -9.45 15.75 -6.62
CA VAL A 65 -8.69 15.69 -7.85
C VAL A 65 -8.21 14.25 -8.00
N PRO A 66 -8.81 13.47 -8.91
CA PRO A 66 -8.46 12.05 -9.04
C PRO A 66 -6.98 11.85 -9.35
N LEU A 67 -6.34 10.96 -8.61
CA LEU A 67 -4.99 10.54 -8.93
C LEU A 67 -5.00 9.78 -10.26
N GLY A 68 -4.08 10.11 -11.17
CA GLY A 68 -3.94 9.38 -12.44
C GLY A 68 -3.46 7.95 -12.24
N GLY A 69 -3.56 7.12 -13.29
CA GLY A 69 -3.10 5.74 -13.28
C GLY A 69 -4.23 4.73 -13.04
N THR A 70 -3.85 3.48 -12.86
CA THR A 70 -4.75 2.35 -12.62
C THR A 70 -4.26 1.51 -11.43
N ALA A 71 -5.12 0.68 -10.86
CA ALA A 71 -4.75 -0.23 -9.76
C ALA A 71 -3.61 -1.19 -10.14
N ALA A 72 -3.47 -1.54 -11.43
CA ALA A 72 -2.38 -2.38 -11.93
C ALA A 72 -1.02 -1.67 -11.98
N ASP A 73 -0.99 -0.36 -11.78
CA ASP A 73 0.24 0.43 -11.72
C ASP A 73 0.80 0.54 -10.30
N VAL A 74 0.05 0.11 -9.29
CA VAL A 74 0.43 0.20 -7.87
C VAL A 74 1.08 -1.10 -7.40
N PHE A 75 2.32 -1.01 -6.99
CA PHE A 75 3.12 -2.11 -6.46
C PHE A 75 3.42 -1.86 -4.99
N SER A 76 3.05 -2.81 -4.14
CA SER A 76 3.34 -2.79 -2.70
C SER A 76 4.42 -3.82 -2.35
N PHE A 77 5.27 -3.45 -1.38
CA PHE A 77 6.36 -4.29 -0.87
C PHE A 77 6.28 -4.38 0.66
N GLU A 78 5.39 -5.24 1.17
CA GLU A 78 5.27 -5.50 2.60
C GLU A 78 6.26 -6.58 3.03
N LEU A 79 7.50 -6.17 3.22
CA LEU A 79 8.62 -7.09 3.43
C LEU A 79 9.28 -6.98 4.81
N GLY A 80 8.80 -6.13 5.72
CA GLY A 80 9.45 -5.92 7.01
C GLY A 80 10.89 -5.42 6.89
N LEU A 81 11.14 -4.47 5.98
CA LEU A 81 12.50 -4.07 5.56
C LEU A 81 13.29 -3.31 6.64
N SER A 82 12.63 -2.90 7.73
CA SER A 82 13.29 -2.26 8.88
C SER A 82 14.05 -3.24 9.78
N ILE A 83 13.89 -4.54 9.58
CA ILE A 83 14.57 -5.57 10.38
C ILE A 83 15.28 -6.61 9.52
N GLY A 84 16.33 -7.20 10.09
CA GLY A 84 17.08 -8.29 9.47
C GLY A 84 17.92 -7.86 8.28
N ASP A 85 18.46 -8.84 7.57
CA ASP A 85 19.29 -8.62 6.38
C ASP A 85 18.41 -8.36 5.15
N ILE A 86 18.60 -7.21 4.51
CA ILE A 86 17.89 -6.78 3.30
C ILE A 86 18.77 -6.84 2.05
N SER A 87 19.97 -7.44 2.12
CA SER A 87 20.95 -7.45 1.04
C SER A 87 20.67 -8.47 -0.08
N GLU A 88 19.64 -9.32 0.07
CA GLU A 88 19.28 -10.30 -0.96
C GLU A 88 18.89 -9.65 -2.30
N LYS A 89 19.27 -10.28 -3.41
CA LYS A 89 18.90 -9.82 -4.77
C LYS A 89 17.40 -9.96 -5.06
N GLN A 90 16.76 -10.90 -4.39
CA GLN A 90 15.31 -11.16 -4.44
C GLN A 90 14.84 -11.44 -3.03
N PRO A 91 13.60 -11.11 -2.65
CA PRO A 91 13.04 -11.51 -1.37
C PRO A 91 13.11 -13.03 -1.21
N GLY A 92 13.95 -13.51 -0.30
CA GLY A 92 14.27 -14.93 -0.16
C GLY A 92 14.35 -15.38 1.30
N VAL A 93 15.33 -16.25 1.58
CA VAL A 93 15.46 -16.93 2.90
C VAL A 93 15.69 -15.94 4.05
N GLN A 94 16.52 -14.91 3.85
CA GLN A 94 16.78 -13.93 4.91
C GLN A 94 15.54 -13.10 5.19
N ARG A 95 14.83 -12.70 4.12
CA ARG A 95 13.60 -11.95 4.26
C ARG A 95 12.50 -12.78 4.93
N ARG A 96 12.39 -14.08 4.57
CA ARG A 96 11.50 -15.02 5.23
C ARG A 96 11.73 -15.05 6.74
N ARG A 97 12.97 -15.21 7.18
CA ARG A 97 13.32 -15.23 8.61
C ARG A 97 12.89 -13.97 9.36
N ALA A 98 13.05 -12.81 8.72
CA ALA A 98 12.60 -11.55 9.30
C ALA A 98 11.07 -11.48 9.41
N LEU A 99 10.34 -11.92 8.39
CA LEU A 99 8.88 -11.98 8.40
C LEU A 99 8.34 -12.97 9.44
N GLU A 100 8.99 -14.11 9.64
CA GLU A 100 8.64 -15.09 10.70
C GLU A 100 8.74 -14.46 12.12
N LEU A 101 9.68 -13.54 12.32
CA LEU A 101 9.79 -12.79 13.59
C LEU A 101 8.69 -11.73 13.75
N LEU A 102 8.32 -11.06 12.66
CA LEU A 102 7.27 -10.03 12.68
C LEU A 102 5.86 -10.63 12.79
N TYR A 103 5.65 -11.75 12.12
CA TYR A 103 4.33 -12.39 11.99
C TYR A 103 4.31 -13.82 12.53
N PRO A 104 4.65 -14.03 13.81
CA PRO A 104 4.77 -15.39 14.37
C PRO A 104 3.44 -16.15 14.42
N LEU A 105 2.29 -15.45 14.33
CA LEU A 105 0.95 -16.02 14.36
C LEU A 105 0.25 -16.02 13.00
N SER A 106 0.90 -15.57 11.94
CA SER A 106 0.28 -15.45 10.62
C SER A 106 0.16 -16.75 9.86
N CYS A 107 0.81 -17.82 10.36
CA CYS A 107 0.68 -19.15 9.80
C CYS A 107 -0.33 -19.94 10.65
N ILE A 108 -1.59 -19.92 10.28
CA ILE A 108 -2.61 -20.79 10.88
C ILE A 108 -2.30 -22.21 10.43
N PRO A 109 -2.15 -23.19 11.37
CA PRO A 109 -1.90 -24.57 10.98
C PRO A 109 -2.99 -25.10 10.04
N GLY A 110 -2.61 -25.51 8.84
CA GLY A 110 -3.53 -26.03 7.81
C GLY A 110 -3.86 -25.07 6.68
N GLU A 111 -3.47 -23.82 6.75
CA GLU A 111 -3.49 -22.89 5.60
C GLU A 111 -2.17 -22.94 4.83
N GLU A 112 -2.22 -22.59 3.54
CA GLU A 112 -1.01 -22.43 2.74
C GLU A 112 -0.06 -21.43 3.40
N ASP A 113 1.23 -21.66 3.28
CA ASP A 113 2.27 -20.81 3.85
C ASP A 113 2.16 -19.37 3.33
N CYS A 114 1.45 -18.52 4.06
CA CYS A 114 1.18 -17.13 3.69
C CYS A 114 2.47 -16.33 3.48
N LEU A 115 3.56 -16.64 4.20
CA LEU A 115 4.84 -15.97 4.02
C LEU A 115 5.48 -16.32 2.67
N SER A 116 5.35 -17.55 2.22
CA SER A 116 5.78 -17.92 0.85
C SER A 116 4.99 -17.14 -0.20
N GLY A 117 3.68 -16.99 -0.03
CA GLY A 117 2.85 -16.17 -0.90
C GLY A 117 3.28 -14.70 -0.93
N MET A 118 3.55 -14.12 0.24
CA MET A 118 4.05 -12.74 0.34
C MET A 118 5.40 -12.55 -0.38
N LEU A 119 6.35 -13.45 -0.18
CA LEU A 119 7.66 -13.40 -0.81
C LEU A 119 7.58 -13.59 -2.33
N GLN A 120 6.75 -14.52 -2.78
CA GLN A 120 6.50 -14.74 -4.20
C GLN A 120 5.91 -13.48 -4.85
N HIS A 121 4.84 -12.93 -4.25
CA HIS A 121 4.19 -11.72 -4.74
C HIS A 121 5.16 -10.53 -4.80
N ALA A 122 5.97 -10.33 -3.75
CA ALA A 122 6.99 -9.28 -3.75
C ALA A 122 8.05 -9.49 -4.84
N SER A 123 8.45 -10.73 -5.11
CA SER A 123 9.41 -11.05 -6.19
C SER A 123 8.80 -10.81 -7.57
N GLU A 124 7.55 -11.17 -7.77
CA GLU A 124 6.80 -10.90 -9.02
C GLU A 124 6.65 -9.39 -9.25
N ASN A 125 6.28 -8.64 -8.19
CA ASN A 125 6.19 -7.18 -8.23
C ASN A 125 7.53 -6.55 -8.58
N LEU A 126 8.63 -6.96 -7.93
CA LEU A 126 9.96 -6.45 -8.22
C LEU A 126 10.34 -6.68 -9.68
N ASN A 127 10.15 -7.90 -10.19
CA ASN A 127 10.45 -8.23 -11.57
C ASN A 127 9.59 -7.43 -12.57
N ALA A 128 8.32 -7.18 -12.23
CA ALA A 128 7.43 -6.37 -13.06
C ALA A 128 7.89 -4.90 -13.07
N VAL A 129 8.21 -4.34 -11.90
CA VAL A 129 8.74 -2.97 -11.77
C VAL A 129 10.03 -2.79 -12.56
N LEU A 130 10.99 -3.70 -12.39
CA LEU A 130 12.28 -3.62 -13.10
C LEU A 130 12.10 -3.62 -14.62
N ARG A 131 11.27 -4.52 -15.16
CA ARG A 131 10.97 -4.57 -16.60
C ARG A 131 10.31 -3.28 -17.10
N ARG A 132 9.35 -2.74 -16.35
CA ARG A 132 8.64 -1.50 -16.75
C ARG A 132 9.56 -0.28 -16.68
N VAL A 133 10.45 -0.20 -15.68
CA VAL A 133 11.48 0.83 -15.58
C VAL A 133 12.43 0.75 -16.76
N GLN A 134 12.91 -0.45 -17.12
CA GLN A 134 13.78 -0.66 -18.29
C GLN A 134 13.10 -0.31 -19.61
N SER A 135 11.76 -0.33 -19.67
CA SER A 135 11.01 0.15 -20.84
C SER A 135 10.77 1.67 -20.85
N GLY A 136 11.35 2.41 -19.92
CA GLY A 136 11.26 3.87 -19.84
C GLY A 136 10.00 4.40 -19.17
N GLU A 137 9.24 3.55 -18.43
CA GLU A 137 8.08 4.04 -17.72
C GLU A 137 8.48 4.91 -16.51
N PRO A 138 7.82 6.07 -16.33
CA PRO A 138 8.09 6.94 -15.18
C PRO A 138 7.63 6.26 -13.88
N LEU A 139 8.39 6.50 -12.81
CA LEU A 139 8.23 5.90 -11.50
C LEU A 139 7.94 6.95 -10.44
N ARG A 140 7.01 6.68 -9.54
CA ARG A 140 6.74 7.46 -8.33
C ARG A 140 6.81 6.57 -7.10
N ILE A 141 7.53 7.02 -6.08
CA ILE A 141 7.69 6.33 -4.81
C ILE A 141 7.07 7.16 -3.71
N TRP A 142 6.17 6.54 -2.95
CA TRP A 142 5.50 7.13 -1.79
C TRP A 142 6.15 6.57 -0.53
N TYR A 143 6.58 7.44 0.36
CA TYR A 143 7.26 7.05 1.59
C TYR A 143 7.05 8.09 2.70
N SER A 144 7.20 7.67 3.96
CA SER A 144 7.24 8.53 5.14
C SER A 144 8.60 8.43 5.83
N HIS A 145 8.71 8.97 7.02
CA HIS A 145 9.90 8.78 7.87
C HIS A 145 9.87 7.46 8.68
N SER A 146 8.87 6.60 8.47
CA SER A 146 8.88 5.29 9.12
C SER A 146 10.13 4.50 8.72
N PRO A 147 10.77 3.78 9.64
CA PRO A 147 11.95 2.97 9.34
C PRO A 147 11.69 1.96 8.19
N GLU A 148 10.50 1.39 8.14
CA GLU A 148 10.08 0.43 7.12
C GLU A 148 10.14 1.04 5.73
N GLU A 149 9.54 2.22 5.56
CA GLU A 149 9.45 2.87 4.25
C GLU A 149 10.78 3.48 3.80
N LEU A 150 11.58 4.00 4.75
CA LEU A 150 12.94 4.47 4.43
C LEU A 150 13.87 3.32 4.02
N CYS A 151 13.85 2.21 4.76
CA CYS A 151 14.61 1.02 4.38
C CYS A 151 14.11 0.46 3.04
N GLY A 152 12.79 0.48 2.82
CA GLY A 152 12.17 0.10 1.57
C GLY A 152 12.64 0.95 0.38
N LEU A 153 12.71 2.26 0.55
CA LEU A 153 13.24 3.17 -0.46
C LEU A 153 14.70 2.82 -0.80
N TYR A 154 15.57 2.65 0.20
CA TYR A 154 16.98 2.30 -0.04
C TYR A 154 17.13 0.92 -0.67
N TRP A 155 16.36 -0.07 -0.20
CA TRP A 155 16.34 -1.40 -0.77
C TRP A 155 15.96 -1.37 -2.25
N LEU A 156 14.93 -0.62 -2.62
CA LEU A 156 14.49 -0.52 -4.02
C LEU A 156 15.55 0.16 -4.90
N MET A 157 16.19 1.22 -4.40
CA MET A 157 17.30 1.87 -5.12
C MET A 157 18.45 0.90 -5.36
N GLU A 158 18.77 0.06 -4.39
CA GLU A 158 19.79 -0.98 -4.54
C GLU A 158 19.36 -2.04 -5.59
N GLN A 159 18.08 -2.43 -5.64
CA GLN A 159 17.60 -3.35 -6.68
C GLN A 159 17.73 -2.74 -8.08
N PHE A 160 17.45 -1.45 -8.24
CA PHE A 160 17.67 -0.75 -9.51
C PHE A 160 19.16 -0.74 -9.90
N ALA A 161 20.05 -0.41 -8.98
CA ALA A 161 21.49 -0.39 -9.23
C ALA A 161 22.01 -1.77 -9.65
N ARG A 162 21.55 -2.84 -8.98
CA ARG A 162 21.97 -4.22 -9.28
C ARG A 162 21.46 -4.75 -10.61
N SER A 163 20.30 -4.29 -11.05
CA SER A 163 19.68 -4.74 -12.29
C SER A 163 20.00 -3.84 -13.48
N GLU A 164 20.85 -2.81 -13.26
CA GLU A 164 21.13 -1.77 -14.25
C GLU A 164 19.86 -1.09 -14.78
N ALA A 165 18.76 -1.17 -14.02
CA ALA A 165 17.52 -0.52 -14.33
C ALA A 165 17.53 0.91 -13.77
N CYS A 166 17.84 1.88 -14.61
CA CYS A 166 17.82 3.29 -14.23
C CYS A 166 16.51 3.92 -14.70
N PRO A 167 15.63 4.40 -13.80
CA PRO A 167 14.42 5.09 -14.22
C PRO A 167 14.76 6.43 -14.87
N ASP A 168 14.31 6.66 -16.09
CA ASP A 168 14.45 7.94 -16.81
C ASP A 168 13.76 9.10 -16.06
N SER A 169 12.69 8.80 -15.36
CA SER A 169 11.95 9.75 -14.54
C SER A 169 11.55 9.13 -13.21
N LEU A 170 12.12 9.63 -12.12
CA LEU A 170 11.85 9.23 -10.76
C LEU A 170 11.28 10.39 -9.96
N SER A 171 10.07 10.24 -9.47
CA SER A 171 9.43 11.16 -8.52
C SER A 171 9.34 10.53 -7.13
N ARG A 172 9.55 11.32 -6.09
CA ARG A 172 9.40 10.90 -4.70
C ARG A 172 8.35 11.76 -4.02
N VAL A 173 7.37 11.13 -3.41
CA VAL A 173 6.34 11.79 -2.61
C VAL A 173 6.54 11.42 -1.16
N LYS A 174 6.98 12.39 -0.37
CA LYS A 174 7.08 12.21 1.08
C LYS A 174 5.70 12.46 1.70
N LEU A 175 5.20 11.47 2.42
CA LEU A 175 3.97 11.60 3.19
C LEU A 175 4.21 12.41 4.47
N PRO A 176 3.19 13.11 5.01
CA PRO A 176 3.30 13.80 6.28
C PRO A 176 3.65 12.82 7.40
N ASP A 177 4.36 13.32 8.39
CA ASP A 177 4.56 12.60 9.65
C ASP A 177 3.26 12.67 10.47
N TRP A 178 2.82 11.52 11.01
CA TRP A 178 1.60 11.38 11.82
C TRP A 178 1.91 11.61 13.31
#